data_ff95bc2470a61d2fe710354a2e9fa589
#
_entry.id   ff95bc2470a61d2fe710354a2e9fa589
#
_cell.length_a   1.000
_cell.length_b   1.000
_cell.length_c   1.000
_cell.angle_alpha   90.00
_cell.angle_beta   90.00
_cell.angle_gamma   90.00
#
_symmetry.space_group_name_H-M   'P 1'
#
loop_
_entity.id
_entity.type
_entity.pdbx_description
1 polymer ?
#
loop_
_entity_poly.entity_id
_entity_poly.type
_entity_poly.pdbx_seq_one_letter_code
_entity_poly.pdbx_strand_id
1 'polypeptide(L)'
;MSGSRRLFLKELCVAMLAGRLGGKAFSSETKKIKLPIAFSTLGCPAWDWQKVLEFAHQHGFSAIELRGLEGNLDLPSHPVFAVGRIEQTKREIREKHLKIACVSSSANLYFSDKDKRAKELGDARRFIDLAASLGAPYVRVFGGKEQTDTSRFPDEQTKARVAAGLHELGNYAGPRGVAVIIESHDHFTASASLKDVLQAANSSHVGLLWDAHHPFAAANEEPEFTVKQLGSWIRHTHLKDSAGSGEDRKYVLTGQGNVPIRRQIESLRSIGYKGFYCFEWEKVWHPDLQDPEIAIADFARVVGECLGNRQACGG
;
A
#
# COMPACT_ATOMS: atom_id res chain seq x y z
N MET A 1 -69.99 57.79 -4.19
CA MET A 1 -69.85 57.93 -5.66
C MET A 1 -69.01 56.74 -6.12
N SER A 2 -69.65 55.67 -6.60
CA SER A 2 -69.86 55.25 -7.99
C SER A 2 -68.53 54.89 -8.65
N GLY A 3 -68.32 53.71 -9.22
CA GLY A 3 -69.07 52.55 -9.66
C GLY A 3 -68.12 51.62 -10.33
N SER A 4 -68.20 50.39 -10.09
CA SER A 4 -68.83 49.32 -10.86
C SER A 4 -68.43 49.20 -12.35
N ARG A 5 -67.99 47.99 -12.71
CA ARG A 5 -68.39 47.12 -13.83
C ARG A 5 -67.28 46.17 -14.27
N ARG A 6 -67.38 44.92 -14.00
CA ARG A 6 -67.98 43.77 -14.72
C ARG A 6 -67.20 43.31 -15.96
N LEU A 7 -66.74 42.08 -15.80
CA LEU A 7 -66.84 40.90 -16.69
C LEU A 7 -66.58 41.06 -18.19
N PHE A 8 -65.72 40.18 -18.71
CA PHE A 8 -66.11 39.27 -19.80
C PHE A 8 -65.18 38.04 -19.84
N LEU A 9 -65.78 36.85 -19.68
CA LEU A 9 -65.22 35.57 -20.05
C LEU A 9 -65.07 35.48 -21.59
N LYS A 10 -64.01 34.86 -22.07
CA LYS A 10 -64.01 34.10 -23.31
C LYS A 10 -63.10 32.90 -23.19
N GLU A 11 -63.73 31.75 -23.24
CA GLU A 11 -63.15 30.44 -23.48
C GLU A 11 -62.44 30.46 -24.83
N LEU A 12 -61.28 29.85 -24.89
CA LEU A 12 -60.76 29.24 -26.11
C LEU A 12 -60.01 27.97 -25.76
N CYS A 13 -60.59 26.85 -26.11
CA CYS A 13 -59.95 25.52 -26.17
C CYS A 13 -58.80 25.57 -27.15
N VAL A 14 -57.62 25.13 -26.72
CA VAL A 14 -56.54 24.71 -27.63
C VAL A 14 -55.92 23.44 -27.08
N ALA A 15 -55.87 22.48 -27.98
CA ALA A 15 -55.52 21.10 -27.94
C ALA A 15 -54.29 20.69 -27.08
N MET A 16 -54.43 19.57 -26.40
CA MET A 16 -53.34 18.76 -25.88
C MET A 16 -52.38 18.33 -26.99
N LEU A 17 -51.15 18.76 -26.93
CA LEU A 17 -50.03 18.07 -27.56
C LEU A 17 -49.14 17.49 -26.44
N ALA A 18 -49.30 16.17 -26.22
CA ALA A 18 -48.46 15.41 -25.31
C ALA A 18 -47.07 15.25 -25.94
N GLY A 19 -46.19 16.18 -25.68
CA GLY A 19 -44.77 16.06 -25.90
C GLY A 19 -44.11 15.25 -24.81
N ARG A 20 -43.86 13.96 -25.05
CA ARG A 20 -42.95 13.14 -24.25
C ARG A 20 -41.55 13.75 -24.32
N LEU A 21 -41.22 14.64 -23.41
CA LEU A 21 -39.85 14.98 -23.09
C LEU A 21 -39.31 13.81 -22.23
N GLY A 22 -38.67 12.87 -22.90
CA GLY A 22 -37.82 11.87 -22.25
C GLY A 22 -36.68 12.57 -21.55
N GLY A 23 -36.87 12.91 -20.29
CA GLY A 23 -35.81 13.36 -19.41
C GLY A 23 -34.81 12.20 -19.26
N LYS A 24 -33.71 12.23 -20.02
CA LYS A 24 -32.52 11.48 -19.66
C LYS A 24 -32.11 12.02 -18.29
N ALA A 25 -32.39 11.25 -17.25
CA ALA A 25 -31.76 11.47 -15.96
C ALA A 25 -30.25 11.38 -16.20
N PHE A 26 -29.58 12.52 -16.28
CA PHE A 26 -28.16 12.59 -16.11
C PHE A 26 -27.88 12.18 -14.67
N SER A 27 -27.67 10.90 -14.43
CA SER A 27 -26.98 10.43 -13.27
C SER A 27 -25.59 11.08 -13.35
N SER A 28 -25.40 12.18 -12.63
CA SER A 28 -24.07 12.70 -12.35
C SER A 28 -23.41 11.67 -11.45
N GLU A 29 -22.70 10.70 -12.03
CA GLU A 29 -21.68 9.98 -11.31
C GLU A 29 -20.74 11.03 -10.75
N THR A 30 -20.95 11.39 -9.50
CA THR A 30 -19.98 12.16 -8.73
C THR A 30 -18.70 11.33 -8.79
N LYS A 31 -17.73 11.80 -9.57
CA LYS A 31 -16.41 11.18 -9.71
C LYS A 31 -15.84 11.08 -8.29
N LYS A 32 -16.00 9.93 -7.63
CA LYS A 32 -15.42 9.68 -6.31
C LYS A 32 -13.93 9.96 -6.43
N ILE A 33 -13.45 10.95 -5.70
CA ILE A 33 -12.01 11.26 -5.64
C ILE A 33 -11.34 10.00 -5.11
N LYS A 34 -10.54 9.35 -5.96
CA LYS A 34 -9.76 8.19 -5.53
C LYS A 34 -8.67 8.65 -4.56
N LEU A 35 -8.72 8.14 -3.36
CA LEU A 35 -7.70 8.41 -2.35
C LEU A 35 -6.42 7.61 -2.66
N PRO A 36 -5.23 8.13 -2.33
CA PRO A 36 -3.96 7.44 -2.54
C PRO A 36 -3.76 6.32 -1.48
N ILE A 37 -4.71 5.42 -1.38
CA ILE A 37 -4.66 4.27 -0.47
C ILE A 37 -4.47 2.97 -1.23
N ALA A 38 -3.76 2.04 -0.61
CA ALA A 38 -3.56 0.66 -1.06
C ALA A 38 -3.78 -0.31 0.10
N PHE A 39 -3.92 -1.59 -0.20
CA PHE A 39 -3.77 -2.64 0.80
C PHE A 39 -2.91 -3.79 0.25
N SER A 40 -2.23 -4.48 1.17
CA SER A 40 -1.44 -5.66 0.87
C SER A 40 -2.33 -6.90 0.83
N THR A 41 -2.16 -7.75 -0.17
CA THR A 41 -2.88 -9.03 -0.27
C THR A 41 -2.49 -10.02 0.82
N LEU A 42 -1.46 -9.71 1.63
CA LEU A 42 -1.13 -10.44 2.87
C LEU A 42 -2.34 -10.51 3.82
N GLY A 43 -3.15 -9.47 3.83
CA GLY A 43 -4.33 -9.34 4.68
C GLY A 43 -5.50 -10.21 4.28
N CYS A 44 -5.52 -10.77 3.08
CA CYS A 44 -6.66 -11.51 2.55
C CYS A 44 -6.24 -12.83 1.86
N PRO A 45 -5.56 -13.76 2.58
CA PRO A 45 -4.91 -14.93 1.99
C PRO A 45 -5.86 -15.91 1.29
N ALA A 46 -7.14 -15.91 1.64
CA ALA A 46 -8.14 -16.80 1.05
C ALA A 46 -8.87 -16.18 -0.16
N TRP A 47 -8.58 -14.91 -0.50
CA TRP A 47 -9.25 -14.27 -1.63
C TRP A 47 -8.58 -14.65 -2.95
N ASP A 48 -9.42 -14.94 -3.94
CA ASP A 48 -8.98 -15.04 -5.33
C ASP A 48 -8.70 -13.67 -5.95
N TRP A 49 -8.12 -13.69 -7.13
CA TRP A 49 -7.73 -12.48 -7.84
C TRP A 49 -8.91 -11.53 -8.14
N GLN A 50 -10.06 -12.07 -8.52
CA GLN A 50 -11.23 -11.26 -8.86
C GLN A 50 -11.80 -10.58 -7.61
N LYS A 51 -11.88 -11.29 -6.50
CA LYS A 51 -12.32 -10.72 -5.22
C LYS A 51 -11.41 -9.61 -4.75
N VAL A 52 -10.08 -9.77 -4.89
CA VAL A 52 -9.11 -8.71 -4.55
C VAL A 52 -9.37 -7.45 -5.36
N LEU A 53 -9.54 -7.56 -6.68
CA LEU A 53 -9.78 -6.42 -7.56
C LEU A 53 -11.13 -5.75 -7.29
N GLU A 54 -12.18 -6.54 -7.14
CA GLU A 54 -13.53 -6.03 -6.90
C GLU A 54 -13.61 -5.29 -5.57
N PHE A 55 -13.08 -5.89 -4.51
CA PHE A 55 -13.09 -5.28 -3.18
C PHE A 55 -12.29 -3.96 -3.16
N ALA A 56 -11.09 -3.95 -3.77
CA ALA A 56 -10.30 -2.74 -3.90
C ALA A 56 -11.09 -1.61 -4.60
N HIS A 57 -11.76 -1.95 -5.71
CA HIS A 57 -12.56 -0.99 -6.48
C HIS A 57 -13.75 -0.46 -5.68
N GLN A 58 -14.52 -1.34 -5.04
CA GLN A 58 -15.72 -1.00 -4.26
C GLN A 58 -15.41 -0.08 -3.08
N HIS A 59 -14.28 -0.31 -2.41
CA HIS A 59 -13.86 0.46 -1.23
C HIS A 59 -12.96 1.67 -1.56
N GLY A 60 -12.81 2.04 -2.84
CA GLY A 60 -12.16 3.28 -3.26
C GLY A 60 -10.64 3.26 -3.19
N PHE A 61 -10.01 2.09 -3.11
CA PHE A 61 -8.57 1.96 -3.22
C PHE A 61 -8.07 2.39 -4.61
N SER A 62 -6.88 2.96 -4.64
CA SER A 62 -6.21 3.33 -5.89
C SER A 62 -5.18 2.31 -6.33
N ALA A 63 -4.72 1.47 -5.42
CA ALA A 63 -3.70 0.48 -5.71
C ALA A 63 -3.80 -0.76 -4.79
N ILE A 64 -3.08 -1.80 -5.16
CA ILE A 64 -2.90 -3.04 -4.42
C ILE A 64 -1.40 -3.30 -4.30
N GLU A 65 -0.96 -3.77 -3.15
CA GLU A 65 0.33 -4.42 -2.99
C GLU A 65 0.15 -5.93 -3.10
N LEU A 66 0.98 -6.57 -3.92
CA LEU A 66 0.99 -8.02 -4.08
C LEU A 66 2.02 -8.62 -3.13
N ARG A 67 1.57 -9.33 -2.09
CA ARG A 67 2.43 -10.05 -1.13
C ARG A 67 2.18 -11.56 -1.09
N GLY A 68 1.03 -11.97 -1.56
CA GLY A 68 0.60 -13.35 -1.72
C GLY A 68 -0.74 -13.37 -2.42
N LEU A 69 -1.14 -14.51 -2.95
CA LEU A 69 -2.46 -14.70 -3.58
C LEU A 69 -2.88 -16.15 -3.40
N GLU A 70 -4.11 -16.39 -2.91
CA GLU A 70 -4.66 -17.72 -2.66
C GLU A 70 -3.71 -18.61 -1.82
N GLY A 71 -3.09 -18.00 -0.79
CA GLY A 71 -2.12 -18.66 0.09
C GLY A 71 -0.73 -18.87 -0.51
N ASN A 72 -0.51 -18.57 -1.78
CA ASN A 72 0.78 -18.70 -2.44
C ASN A 72 1.61 -17.41 -2.34
N LEU A 73 2.76 -17.48 -1.68
CA LEU A 73 3.70 -16.37 -1.54
C LEU A 73 4.71 -16.28 -2.70
N ASP A 74 4.87 -17.33 -3.52
CA ASP A 74 5.70 -17.31 -4.73
C ASP A 74 4.90 -16.80 -5.93
N LEU A 75 4.60 -15.52 -5.90
CA LEU A 75 3.79 -14.84 -6.93
C LEU A 75 4.30 -15.05 -8.36
N PRO A 76 5.63 -15.09 -8.65
CA PRO A 76 6.12 -15.37 -9.99
C PRO A 76 5.70 -16.73 -10.55
N SER A 77 5.36 -17.71 -9.69
CA SER A 77 4.86 -19.03 -10.12
C SER A 77 3.32 -19.09 -10.20
N HIS A 78 2.61 -18.05 -9.73
CA HIS A 78 1.16 -18.08 -9.67
C HIS A 78 0.52 -17.96 -11.06
N PRO A 79 -0.49 -18.80 -11.42
CA PRO A 79 -1.09 -18.82 -12.76
C PRO A 79 -1.61 -17.47 -13.26
N VAL A 80 -2.12 -16.62 -12.36
CA VAL A 80 -2.60 -15.26 -12.70
C VAL A 80 -1.49 -14.39 -13.29
N PHE A 81 -0.24 -14.65 -12.94
CA PHE A 81 0.93 -13.88 -13.37
C PHE A 81 1.79 -14.62 -14.42
N ALA A 82 1.32 -15.76 -14.91
CA ALA A 82 2.00 -16.49 -15.99
C ALA A 82 2.17 -15.63 -17.24
N VAL A 83 3.26 -15.83 -17.99
CA VAL A 83 3.60 -15.07 -19.20
C VAL A 83 2.42 -15.01 -20.19
N GLY A 84 1.72 -16.11 -20.41
CA GLY A 84 0.57 -16.15 -21.32
C GLY A 84 -0.68 -15.42 -20.79
N ARG A 85 -0.74 -15.07 -19.52
CA ARG A 85 -1.89 -14.40 -18.88
C ARG A 85 -1.62 -12.93 -18.50
N ILE A 86 -0.37 -12.51 -18.43
CA ILE A 86 0.03 -11.22 -17.87
C ILE A 86 -0.71 -10.02 -18.49
N GLU A 87 -0.92 -10.02 -19.79
CA GLU A 87 -1.64 -8.92 -20.46
C GLU A 87 -3.14 -8.89 -20.11
N GLN A 88 -3.74 -10.05 -19.87
CA GLN A 88 -5.10 -10.12 -19.34
C GLN A 88 -5.16 -9.58 -17.92
N THR A 89 -4.26 -9.99 -17.04
CA THR A 89 -4.15 -9.49 -15.67
C THR A 89 -3.99 -7.97 -15.63
N LYS A 90 -3.16 -7.40 -16.50
CA LYS A 90 -3.01 -5.95 -16.64
C LYS A 90 -4.29 -5.26 -17.12
N ARG A 91 -5.07 -5.87 -18.01
CA ARG A 91 -6.38 -5.33 -18.42
C ARG A 91 -7.35 -5.33 -17.24
N GLU A 92 -7.46 -6.42 -16.51
CA GLU A 92 -8.34 -6.56 -15.33
C GLU A 92 -8.03 -5.48 -14.28
N ILE A 93 -6.74 -5.21 -14.01
CA ILE A 93 -6.30 -4.12 -13.12
C ILE A 93 -6.78 -2.75 -13.64
N ARG A 94 -6.57 -2.48 -14.95
CA ARG A 94 -6.94 -1.20 -15.56
C ARG A 94 -8.46 -0.99 -15.59
N GLU A 95 -9.25 -2.03 -15.87
CA GLU A 95 -10.71 -1.97 -15.88
C GLU A 95 -11.29 -1.58 -14.51
N LYS A 96 -10.63 -2.00 -13.45
CA LYS A 96 -10.97 -1.55 -12.08
C LYS A 96 -10.31 -0.22 -11.69
N HIS A 97 -9.59 0.42 -12.62
CA HIS A 97 -8.85 1.66 -12.39
C HIS A 97 -7.86 1.56 -11.22
N LEU A 98 -7.24 0.42 -11.05
CA LEU A 98 -6.25 0.14 -10.01
C LEU A 98 -4.83 0.21 -10.58
N LYS A 99 -3.86 0.25 -9.65
CA LYS A 99 -2.43 0.10 -9.92
C LYS A 99 -1.86 -0.98 -9.02
N ILE A 100 -0.71 -1.54 -9.39
CA ILE A 100 0.11 -2.31 -8.45
C ILE A 100 1.11 -1.36 -7.83
N ALA A 101 1.02 -1.19 -6.51
CA ALA A 101 1.88 -0.27 -5.76
C ALA A 101 3.28 -0.86 -5.54
N CYS A 102 3.33 -2.15 -5.22
CA CYS A 102 4.54 -2.90 -4.93
C CYS A 102 4.29 -4.39 -5.17
N VAL A 103 5.34 -5.14 -5.51
CA VAL A 103 5.37 -6.61 -5.48
C VAL A 103 6.34 -7.02 -4.38
N SER A 104 5.81 -7.59 -3.29
CA SER A 104 6.58 -7.84 -2.08
C SER A 104 7.07 -9.29 -2.03
N SER A 105 8.40 -9.47 -2.12
CA SER A 105 9.06 -10.79 -2.04
C SER A 105 9.29 -11.23 -0.60
N SER A 106 9.71 -12.50 -0.41
CA SER A 106 10.23 -13.00 0.86
C SER A 106 11.76 -12.97 0.93
N ALA A 107 12.43 -12.39 -0.06
CA ALA A 107 13.89 -12.41 -0.15
C ALA A 107 14.56 -11.67 1.01
N ASN A 108 15.54 -12.32 1.64
CA ASN A 108 16.32 -11.82 2.75
C ASN A 108 17.79 -11.64 2.33
N LEU A 109 18.39 -10.50 2.68
CA LEU A 109 19.71 -10.13 2.19
C LEU A 109 20.86 -10.37 3.19
N TYR A 110 20.57 -10.76 4.43
CA TYR A 110 21.55 -10.91 5.50
C TYR A 110 22.46 -12.12 5.37
N PHE A 111 22.12 -13.14 4.61
CA PHE A 111 22.83 -14.42 4.56
C PHE A 111 24.32 -14.27 4.22
N SER A 112 25.18 -14.86 5.06
CA SER A 112 26.60 -15.00 4.80
C SER A 112 26.96 -16.24 3.96
N ASP A 113 26.12 -17.26 4.02
CA ASP A 113 26.21 -18.46 3.18
C ASP A 113 25.99 -18.10 1.71
N LYS A 114 26.92 -18.52 0.85
CA LYS A 114 26.92 -18.14 -0.58
C LYS A 114 25.73 -18.71 -1.34
N ASP A 115 25.33 -19.94 -1.05
CA ASP A 115 24.26 -20.63 -1.79
C ASP A 115 22.90 -20.07 -1.37
N LYS A 116 22.68 -19.88 -0.06
CA LYS A 116 21.48 -19.18 0.43
C LYS A 116 21.37 -17.77 -0.14
N ARG A 117 22.47 -17.02 -0.11
CA ARG A 117 22.51 -15.67 -0.67
C ARG A 117 22.16 -15.67 -2.17
N ALA A 118 22.77 -16.58 -2.95
CA ALA A 118 22.50 -16.69 -4.39
C ALA A 118 21.03 -17.02 -4.65
N LYS A 119 20.44 -17.91 -3.86
CA LYS A 119 19.01 -18.26 -3.92
C LYS A 119 18.13 -17.02 -3.65
N GLU A 120 18.36 -16.29 -2.56
CA GLU A 120 17.55 -15.13 -2.18
C GLU A 120 17.64 -14.00 -3.25
N LEU A 121 18.85 -13.74 -3.76
CA LEU A 121 19.02 -12.79 -4.86
C LEU A 121 18.34 -13.27 -6.16
N GLY A 122 18.37 -14.58 -6.43
CA GLY A 122 17.65 -15.19 -7.56
C GLY A 122 16.13 -15.03 -7.42
N ASP A 123 15.61 -15.31 -6.24
CA ASP A 123 14.18 -15.12 -5.95
C ASP A 123 13.78 -13.64 -6.08
N ALA A 124 14.55 -12.71 -5.52
CA ALA A 124 14.29 -11.28 -5.68
C ALA A 124 14.26 -10.85 -7.16
N ARG A 125 15.15 -11.37 -8.01
CA ARG A 125 15.13 -11.08 -9.47
C ARG A 125 13.86 -11.57 -10.15
N ARG A 126 13.35 -12.76 -9.79
CA ARG A 126 12.06 -13.25 -10.31
C ARG A 126 10.91 -12.29 -9.99
N PHE A 127 10.90 -11.74 -8.78
CA PHE A 127 9.92 -10.73 -8.37
C PHE A 127 10.11 -9.39 -9.10
N ILE A 128 11.34 -8.98 -9.37
CA ILE A 128 11.65 -7.78 -10.18
C ILE A 128 11.13 -7.96 -11.62
N ASP A 129 11.34 -9.13 -12.23
CA ASP A 129 10.83 -9.42 -13.57
C ASP A 129 9.30 -9.43 -13.60
N LEU A 130 8.64 -9.98 -12.57
CA LEU A 130 7.18 -9.91 -12.42
C LEU A 130 6.71 -8.45 -12.27
N ALA A 131 7.35 -7.67 -11.40
CA ALA A 131 7.01 -6.26 -11.19
C ALA A 131 7.12 -5.45 -12.49
N ALA A 132 8.20 -5.65 -13.25
CA ALA A 132 8.38 -5.04 -14.57
C ALA A 132 7.26 -5.43 -15.54
N SER A 133 6.88 -6.71 -15.58
CA SER A 133 5.80 -7.22 -16.44
C SER A 133 4.45 -6.58 -16.11
N LEU A 134 4.16 -6.36 -14.82
CA LEU A 134 2.94 -5.74 -14.33
C LEU A 134 2.95 -4.20 -14.43
N GLY A 135 4.12 -3.58 -14.65
CA GLY A 135 4.30 -2.14 -14.55
C GLY A 135 4.27 -1.63 -13.10
N ALA A 136 4.61 -2.48 -12.14
CA ALA A 136 4.75 -2.10 -10.74
C ALA A 136 6.10 -1.40 -10.50
N PRO A 137 6.13 -0.28 -9.78
CA PRO A 137 7.35 0.51 -9.64
C PRO A 137 8.36 -0.08 -8.64
N TYR A 138 7.92 -0.96 -7.73
CA TYR A 138 8.73 -1.40 -6.61
C TYR A 138 8.68 -2.91 -6.38
N VAL A 139 9.81 -3.45 -5.92
CA VAL A 139 9.90 -4.78 -5.30
C VAL A 139 10.46 -4.64 -3.90
N ARG A 140 9.76 -5.20 -2.91
CA ARG A 140 10.21 -5.22 -1.54
C ARG A 140 11.09 -6.44 -1.25
N VAL A 141 12.17 -6.21 -0.50
CA VAL A 141 13.03 -7.22 0.10
C VAL A 141 13.22 -6.95 1.59
N PHE A 142 13.66 -7.94 2.34
CA PHE A 142 14.04 -7.79 3.74
C PHE A 142 15.56 -7.68 3.92
N GLY A 143 15.98 -6.89 4.92
CA GLY A 143 17.32 -7.01 5.49
C GLY A 143 17.48 -8.36 6.18
N GLY A 144 16.51 -8.67 7.04
CA GLY A 144 16.39 -9.94 7.73
C GLY A 144 17.33 -10.11 8.92
N LYS A 145 17.28 -11.30 9.52
CA LYS A 145 18.13 -11.68 10.66
C LYS A 145 18.23 -13.21 10.77
N GLU A 146 19.34 -13.72 11.26
CA GLU A 146 19.45 -15.14 11.62
C GLU A 146 18.56 -15.46 12.82
N GLN A 147 17.89 -16.62 12.81
CA GLN A 147 16.99 -17.03 13.90
C GLN A 147 17.70 -17.16 15.26
N THR A 148 18.98 -17.49 15.23
CA THR A 148 19.81 -17.63 16.43
C THR A 148 20.42 -16.32 16.92
N ASP A 149 20.32 -15.25 16.13
CA ASP A 149 20.85 -13.95 16.51
C ASP A 149 19.89 -13.26 17.47
N THR A 150 20.34 -13.04 18.71
CA THR A 150 19.58 -12.34 19.75
C THR A 150 19.88 -10.86 19.82
N SER A 151 20.79 -10.35 19.00
CA SER A 151 21.09 -8.91 18.95
C SER A 151 19.90 -8.10 18.50
N ARG A 152 19.81 -6.88 19.00
CA ARG A 152 18.74 -5.93 18.62
C ARG A 152 18.96 -5.31 17.23
N PHE A 153 20.21 -5.14 16.82
CA PHE A 153 20.61 -4.46 15.60
C PHE A 153 21.64 -5.28 14.84
N PRO A 154 21.75 -5.13 13.51
CA PRO A 154 22.71 -5.85 12.70
C PRO A 154 24.14 -5.37 12.98
N ASP A 155 25.09 -6.28 12.92
CA ASP A 155 26.52 -5.96 12.92
C ASP A 155 26.96 -5.32 11.59
N GLU A 156 28.17 -4.77 11.56
CA GLU A 156 28.71 -4.08 10.37
C GLU A 156 28.88 -5.01 9.16
N GLN A 157 29.18 -6.30 9.38
CA GLN A 157 29.32 -7.27 8.29
C GLN A 157 27.95 -7.58 7.67
N THR A 158 26.91 -7.70 8.49
CA THR A 158 25.52 -7.89 8.03
C THR A 158 25.03 -6.66 7.28
N LYS A 159 25.29 -5.44 7.79
CA LYS A 159 24.98 -4.21 7.05
C LYS A 159 25.67 -4.18 5.69
N ALA A 160 26.97 -4.51 5.64
CA ALA A 160 27.72 -4.53 4.38
C ALA A 160 27.14 -5.56 3.37
N ARG A 161 26.74 -6.75 3.84
CA ARG A 161 26.10 -7.77 2.99
C ARG A 161 24.77 -7.30 2.43
N VAL A 162 23.93 -6.71 3.28
CA VAL A 162 22.63 -6.17 2.87
C VAL A 162 22.80 -5.02 1.87
N ALA A 163 23.70 -4.09 2.13
CA ALA A 163 23.99 -2.99 1.22
C ALA A 163 24.48 -3.48 -0.15
N ALA A 164 25.39 -4.47 -0.18
CA ALA A 164 25.85 -5.08 -1.41
C ALA A 164 24.73 -5.79 -2.18
N GLY A 165 23.82 -6.47 -1.47
CA GLY A 165 22.64 -7.10 -2.08
C GLY A 165 21.67 -6.08 -2.68
N LEU A 166 21.41 -4.99 -1.97
CA LEU A 166 20.58 -3.90 -2.47
C LEU A 166 21.19 -3.25 -3.71
N HIS A 167 22.51 -2.99 -3.70
CA HIS A 167 23.22 -2.46 -4.87
C HIS A 167 23.09 -3.36 -6.09
N GLU A 168 23.36 -4.66 -5.92
CA GLU A 168 23.26 -5.68 -6.97
C GLU A 168 21.85 -5.76 -7.57
N LEU A 169 20.82 -5.83 -6.70
CA LEU A 169 19.44 -5.88 -7.11
C LEU A 169 18.98 -4.54 -7.74
N GLY A 170 19.44 -3.40 -7.24
CA GLY A 170 19.17 -2.10 -7.83
C GLY A 170 19.71 -1.98 -9.26
N ASN A 171 20.93 -2.48 -9.51
CA ASN A 171 21.50 -2.54 -10.86
C ASN A 171 20.73 -3.48 -11.80
N TYR A 172 20.15 -4.56 -11.27
CA TYR A 172 19.30 -5.46 -12.05
C TYR A 172 17.92 -4.84 -12.34
N ALA A 173 17.36 -4.13 -11.39
CA ALA A 173 16.02 -3.56 -11.46
C ALA A 173 15.94 -2.29 -12.32
N GLY A 174 16.96 -1.44 -12.26
CA GLY A 174 16.98 -0.13 -12.93
C GLY A 174 16.64 -0.17 -14.41
N PRO A 175 17.32 -0.99 -15.24
CA PRO A 175 16.99 -1.13 -16.68
C PRO A 175 15.58 -1.65 -16.96
N ARG A 176 14.89 -2.22 -15.96
CA ARG A 176 13.53 -2.73 -16.03
C ARG A 176 12.47 -1.72 -15.57
N GLY A 177 12.89 -0.52 -15.19
CA GLY A 177 12.00 0.52 -14.67
C GLY A 177 11.46 0.23 -13.27
N VAL A 178 12.13 -0.65 -12.50
CA VAL A 178 11.76 -1.05 -11.14
C VAL A 178 12.82 -0.55 -10.15
N ALA A 179 12.40 -0.19 -8.94
CA ALA A 179 13.32 0.02 -7.83
C ALA A 179 13.12 -1.05 -6.75
N VAL A 180 14.22 -1.43 -6.10
CA VAL A 180 14.21 -2.35 -4.96
C VAL A 180 14.09 -1.53 -3.67
N ILE A 181 13.15 -1.89 -2.82
CA ILE A 181 12.94 -1.21 -1.54
C ILE A 181 13.14 -2.20 -0.38
N ILE A 182 14.02 -1.84 0.56
CA ILE A 182 14.17 -2.58 1.81
C ILE A 182 13.07 -2.17 2.78
N GLU A 183 12.49 -3.13 3.47
CA GLU A 183 11.48 -2.84 4.51
C GLU A 183 12.13 -2.57 5.87
N SER A 184 11.57 -1.60 6.62
CA SER A 184 11.89 -1.40 8.04
C SER A 184 11.33 -2.55 8.89
N HIS A 185 12.09 -3.62 9.00
CA HIS A 185 11.66 -4.89 9.60
C HIS A 185 12.83 -5.60 10.30
N ASP A 186 12.57 -6.51 11.24
CA ASP A 186 13.58 -7.32 11.98
C ASP A 186 14.74 -6.46 12.53
N HIS A 187 15.98 -6.85 12.21
CA HIS A 187 17.20 -6.11 12.60
C HIS A 187 17.28 -4.71 11.99
N PHE A 188 16.60 -4.50 10.85
CA PHE A 188 16.62 -3.23 10.12
C PHE A 188 15.40 -2.36 10.43
N THR A 189 14.93 -2.40 11.69
CA THR A 189 13.82 -1.60 12.18
C THR A 189 14.23 -0.16 12.49
N ALA A 190 15.41 0.05 13.09
CA ALA A 190 15.89 1.38 13.48
C ALA A 190 16.41 2.19 12.30
N SER A 191 16.09 3.49 12.32
CA SER A 191 16.50 4.44 11.26
C SER A 191 18.00 4.50 11.03
N ALA A 192 18.81 4.34 12.08
CA ALA A 192 20.26 4.36 11.96
C ALA A 192 20.79 3.23 11.07
N SER A 193 20.36 1.98 11.36
CA SER A 193 20.80 0.81 10.56
C SER A 193 20.33 0.89 9.11
N LEU A 194 19.08 1.36 8.88
CA LEU A 194 18.54 1.57 7.54
C LEU A 194 19.30 2.64 6.77
N LYS A 195 19.64 3.75 7.43
CA LYS A 195 20.40 4.84 6.82
C LYS A 195 21.77 4.36 6.34
N ASP A 196 22.47 3.61 7.19
CA ASP A 196 23.78 3.06 6.87
C ASP A 196 23.74 2.20 5.61
N VAL A 197 22.80 1.25 5.53
CA VAL A 197 22.72 0.34 4.37
C VAL A 197 22.22 1.04 3.11
N LEU A 198 21.30 2.00 3.22
CA LEU A 198 20.80 2.75 2.07
C LEU A 198 21.87 3.67 1.48
N GLN A 199 22.68 4.31 2.34
CA GLN A 199 23.83 5.10 1.91
C GLN A 199 24.91 4.21 1.27
N ALA A 200 25.24 3.08 1.89
CA ALA A 200 26.25 2.15 1.38
C ALA A 200 25.83 1.46 0.08
N ALA A 201 24.53 1.18 -0.10
CA ALA A 201 24.00 0.65 -1.36
C ALA A 201 24.21 1.60 -2.55
N ASN A 202 24.25 2.89 -2.32
CA ASN A 202 24.60 3.94 -3.28
C ASN A 202 23.99 3.72 -4.68
N SER A 203 22.67 3.58 -4.75
CA SER A 203 21.93 3.32 -6.00
C SER A 203 20.65 4.14 -6.05
N SER A 204 20.40 4.80 -7.18
CA SER A 204 19.13 5.51 -7.44
C SER A 204 17.92 4.59 -7.58
N HIS A 205 18.16 3.29 -7.80
CA HIS A 205 17.13 2.25 -7.91
C HIS A 205 16.96 1.45 -6.61
N VAL A 206 17.40 2.03 -5.48
CA VAL A 206 17.19 1.50 -4.14
C VAL A 206 16.44 2.52 -3.30
N GLY A 207 15.53 2.06 -2.46
CA GLY A 207 14.75 2.90 -1.56
C GLY A 207 14.28 2.14 -0.33
N LEU A 208 13.34 2.75 0.38
CA LEU A 208 12.76 2.25 1.62
C LEU A 208 11.26 1.99 1.45
N LEU A 209 10.80 0.83 1.88
CA LEU A 209 9.45 0.63 2.36
C LEU A 209 9.45 0.95 3.85
N TRP A 210 8.85 2.06 4.21
CA TRP A 210 8.67 2.40 5.61
C TRP A 210 7.42 1.69 6.15
N ASP A 211 7.61 0.53 6.80
CA ASP A 211 6.58 0.03 7.71
C ASP A 211 6.63 0.90 8.98
N ALA A 212 5.65 1.79 9.09
CA ALA A 212 5.68 2.81 10.13
C ALA A 212 5.35 2.26 11.53
N HIS A 213 4.86 1.02 11.61
CA HIS A 213 4.59 0.33 12.86
C HIS A 213 5.89 -0.13 13.54
N HIS A 214 6.80 -0.77 12.81
CA HIS A 214 7.98 -1.42 13.40
C HIS A 214 8.96 -0.45 14.08
N PRO A 215 9.40 0.67 13.49
CA PRO A 215 10.22 1.66 14.18
C PRO A 215 9.57 2.19 15.46
N PHE A 216 8.28 2.47 15.43
CA PHE A 216 7.53 2.91 16.60
C PHE A 216 7.45 1.82 17.68
N ALA A 217 7.05 0.61 17.31
CA ALA A 217 6.77 -0.47 18.25
C ALA A 217 8.03 -1.13 18.83
N ALA A 218 9.10 -1.28 18.02
CA ALA A 218 10.29 -2.05 18.39
C ALA A 218 11.53 -1.19 18.60
N ALA A 219 11.66 -0.04 17.92
CA ALA A 219 12.80 0.86 18.09
C ALA A 219 12.50 2.09 18.95
N ASN A 220 11.23 2.31 19.36
CA ASN A 220 10.76 3.51 20.07
C ASN A 220 11.06 4.80 19.31
N GLU A 221 10.93 4.77 18.00
CA GLU A 221 11.12 5.93 17.13
C GLU A 221 9.78 6.59 16.81
N GLU A 222 9.68 7.87 17.08
CA GLU A 222 8.53 8.68 16.68
C GLU A 222 8.52 8.89 15.15
N PRO A 223 7.33 8.96 14.51
CA PRO A 223 7.23 9.09 13.04
C PRO A 223 8.05 10.23 12.45
N GLU A 224 8.05 11.38 13.12
CA GLU A 224 8.78 12.59 12.69
C GLU A 224 10.29 12.37 12.70
N PHE A 225 10.79 11.60 13.69
CA PHE A 225 12.20 11.26 13.77
C PHE A 225 12.60 10.35 12.59
N THR A 226 11.85 9.27 12.36
CA THR A 226 12.12 8.34 11.25
C THR A 226 12.08 9.07 9.91
N VAL A 227 11.04 9.89 9.67
CA VAL A 227 10.90 10.63 8.40
C VAL A 227 12.02 11.67 8.24
N LYS A 228 12.47 12.32 9.31
CA LYS A 228 13.64 13.23 9.27
C LYS A 228 14.92 12.51 8.85
N GLN A 229 15.12 11.24 9.28
CA GLN A 229 16.33 10.47 8.95
C GLN A 229 16.28 9.84 7.56
N LEU A 230 15.13 9.32 7.15
CA LEU A 230 14.97 8.41 6.02
C LEU A 230 14.04 8.92 4.92
N GLY A 231 13.40 10.07 5.08
CA GLY A 231 12.34 10.56 4.19
C GLY A 231 12.70 10.61 2.72
N SER A 232 13.96 10.92 2.38
CA SER A 232 14.47 10.96 1.00
C SER A 232 14.48 9.58 0.30
N TRP A 233 14.51 8.49 1.07
CA TRP A 233 14.49 7.11 0.56
C TRP A 233 13.09 6.48 0.56
N ILE A 234 12.09 7.03 1.29
CA ILE A 234 10.75 6.44 1.37
C ILE A 234 10.11 6.44 -0.02
N ARG A 235 9.74 5.24 -0.48
CA ARG A 235 9.06 4.99 -1.77
C ARG A 235 7.69 4.37 -1.59
N HIS A 236 7.53 3.57 -0.55
CA HIS A 236 6.29 2.89 -0.18
C HIS A 236 6.14 2.85 1.33
N THR A 237 4.92 2.58 1.82
CA THR A 237 4.64 2.55 3.26
C THR A 237 3.72 1.41 3.62
N HIS A 238 3.92 0.85 4.83
CA HIS A 238 2.92 0.04 5.50
C HIS A 238 2.39 0.78 6.72
N LEU A 239 1.07 0.77 6.85
CA LEU A 239 0.35 1.29 8.01
C LEU A 239 -0.48 0.18 8.61
N LYS A 240 -0.38 -0.01 9.91
CA LYS A 240 -1.17 -0.95 10.69
C LYS A 240 -1.21 -0.50 12.14
N ASP A 241 -2.28 -0.82 12.85
CA ASP A 241 -2.47 -0.40 14.24
C ASP A 241 -2.36 -1.58 15.19
N SER A 242 -1.91 -1.32 16.39
CA SER A 242 -1.81 -2.29 17.46
C SER A 242 -2.02 -1.65 18.81
N ALA A 243 -2.57 -2.41 19.76
CA ALA A 243 -2.73 -2.04 21.15
C ALA A 243 -1.77 -2.84 22.04
N GLY A 244 -1.43 -2.30 23.21
CA GLY A 244 -0.50 -2.91 24.15
C GLY A 244 0.96 -2.55 23.86
N SER A 245 1.89 -3.27 24.48
CA SER A 245 3.34 -3.08 24.34
C SER A 245 4.09 -4.39 24.52
N GLY A 246 5.31 -4.46 23.99
CA GLY A 246 6.14 -5.67 24.09
C GLY A 246 5.43 -6.90 23.55
N GLU A 247 5.49 -8.01 24.30
CA GLU A 247 4.89 -9.31 23.92
C GLU A 247 3.35 -9.31 24.00
N ASP A 248 2.75 -8.40 24.76
CA ASP A 248 1.28 -8.26 24.86
C ASP A 248 0.67 -7.44 23.72
N ARG A 249 1.49 -6.96 22.79
CA ARG A 249 1.03 -6.17 21.65
C ARG A 249 0.20 -7.02 20.69
N LYS A 250 -0.99 -6.50 20.34
CA LYS A 250 -1.91 -7.16 19.42
C LYS A 250 -2.35 -6.19 18.33
N TYR A 251 -2.41 -6.67 17.09
CA TYR A 251 -2.98 -5.90 16.00
C TYR A 251 -4.47 -5.68 16.21
N VAL A 252 -4.92 -4.47 15.94
CA VAL A 252 -6.31 -4.03 16.08
C VAL A 252 -6.73 -3.24 14.83
N LEU A 253 -8.04 -2.98 14.69
CA LEU A 253 -8.54 -2.12 13.62
C LEU A 253 -7.93 -0.72 13.70
N THR A 254 -7.84 -0.04 12.57
CA THR A 254 -7.18 1.26 12.46
C THR A 254 -7.81 2.31 13.36
N GLY A 255 -7.00 2.95 14.19
CA GLY A 255 -7.46 3.95 15.16
C GLY A 255 -7.98 3.39 16.48
N GLN A 256 -7.91 2.08 16.70
CA GLN A 256 -8.28 1.44 17.96
C GLN A 256 -7.10 1.09 18.87
N GLY A 257 -5.88 1.31 18.38
CA GLY A 257 -4.63 1.03 19.08
C GLY A 257 -3.94 2.27 19.60
N ASN A 258 -2.64 2.12 19.83
CA ASN A 258 -1.78 3.19 20.31
C ASN A 258 -0.69 3.59 19.28
N VAL A 259 -0.76 3.06 18.06
CA VAL A 259 0.13 3.47 16.97
C VAL A 259 -0.32 4.85 16.45
N PRO A 260 0.58 5.82 16.32
CA PRO A 260 0.21 7.18 15.96
C PRO A 260 -0.02 7.33 14.44
N ILE A 261 -1.01 6.59 13.89
CA ILE A 261 -1.31 6.53 12.44
C ILE A 261 -1.48 7.93 11.83
N ARG A 262 -2.18 8.83 12.53
CA ARG A 262 -2.37 10.22 12.07
C ARG A 262 -1.03 10.94 11.92
N ARG A 263 -0.16 10.86 12.92
CA ARG A 263 1.18 11.49 12.88
C ARG A 263 2.08 10.86 11.82
N GLN A 264 1.94 9.56 11.55
CA GLN A 264 2.63 8.89 10.45
C GLN A 264 2.21 9.49 9.10
N ILE A 265 0.90 9.68 8.88
CA ILE A 265 0.37 10.32 7.67
C ILE A 265 0.84 11.77 7.55
N GLU A 266 0.82 12.54 8.63
CA GLU A 266 1.27 13.94 8.66
C GLU A 266 2.77 14.05 8.38
N SER A 267 3.58 13.17 8.94
CA SER A 267 5.02 13.10 8.71
C SER A 267 5.33 12.81 7.23
N LEU A 268 4.61 11.89 6.60
CA LEU A 268 4.72 11.64 5.16
C LEU A 268 4.30 12.86 4.32
N ARG A 269 3.23 13.53 4.72
CA ARG A 269 2.78 14.77 4.04
C ARG A 269 3.81 15.88 4.13
N SER A 270 4.48 16.01 5.29
CA SER A 270 5.48 17.07 5.52
C SER A 270 6.67 17.00 4.57
N ILE A 271 7.02 15.80 4.08
CA ILE A 271 8.06 15.58 3.07
C ILE A 271 7.53 15.53 1.64
N GLY A 272 6.25 15.81 1.44
CA GLY A 272 5.63 15.79 0.12
C GLY A 272 5.48 14.40 -0.50
N TYR A 273 5.33 13.35 0.33
CA TYR A 273 5.13 11.97 -0.14
C TYR A 273 3.98 11.87 -1.14
N LYS A 274 4.21 11.18 -2.26
CA LYS A 274 3.26 11.02 -3.37
C LYS A 274 2.87 9.56 -3.63
N GLY A 275 3.36 8.63 -2.83
CA GLY A 275 3.02 7.21 -2.92
C GLY A 275 1.68 6.88 -2.29
N PHE A 276 1.43 5.59 -2.13
CA PHE A 276 0.21 5.09 -1.52
C PHE A 276 0.39 4.85 -0.03
N TYR A 277 -0.61 5.17 0.76
CA TYR A 277 -0.76 4.75 2.15
C TYR A 277 -1.30 3.33 2.13
N CYS A 278 -0.44 2.34 2.39
CA CYS A 278 -0.77 0.93 2.22
C CYS A 278 -1.11 0.28 3.55
N PHE A 279 -2.27 -0.34 3.63
CA PHE A 279 -2.66 -1.15 4.78
C PHE A 279 -2.01 -2.52 4.69
N GLU A 280 -1.23 -2.90 5.70
CA GLU A 280 -0.72 -4.25 5.84
C GLU A 280 -1.41 -4.94 7.02
N TRP A 281 -2.39 -5.80 6.71
CA TRP A 281 -3.07 -6.64 7.70
C TRP A 281 -2.43 -8.02 7.70
N GLU A 282 -1.92 -8.46 8.84
CA GLU A 282 -1.08 -9.64 8.93
C GLU A 282 -1.89 -10.96 9.11
N LYS A 283 -3.03 -11.07 8.44
CA LYS A 283 -3.97 -12.22 8.55
C LYS A 283 -3.32 -13.56 8.22
N VAL A 284 -2.32 -13.59 7.31
CA VAL A 284 -1.56 -14.82 6.98
C VAL A 284 -0.85 -15.37 8.21
N TRP A 285 -0.28 -14.51 9.04
CA TRP A 285 0.52 -14.91 10.22
C TRP A 285 -0.32 -14.98 11.49
N HIS A 286 -1.44 -14.28 11.53
CA HIS A 286 -2.34 -14.15 12.67
C HIS A 286 -3.77 -14.45 12.22
N PRO A 287 -4.15 -15.73 12.05
CA PRO A 287 -5.45 -16.12 11.49
C PRO A 287 -6.65 -15.76 12.39
N ASP A 288 -6.41 -15.44 13.67
CA ASP A 288 -7.39 -14.97 14.66
C ASP A 288 -7.74 -13.49 14.54
N LEU A 289 -7.01 -12.72 13.73
CA LEU A 289 -7.34 -11.31 13.47
C LEU A 289 -8.72 -11.18 12.79
N GLN A 290 -9.29 -9.98 12.90
CA GLN A 290 -10.54 -9.63 12.21
C GLN A 290 -10.51 -9.98 10.73
N ASP A 291 -11.66 -10.33 10.18
CA ASP A 291 -11.77 -10.70 8.77
C ASP A 291 -11.36 -9.56 7.83
N PRO A 292 -10.74 -9.90 6.69
CA PRO A 292 -10.25 -8.92 5.73
C PRO A 292 -11.31 -7.90 5.29
N GLU A 293 -12.55 -8.36 5.11
CA GLU A 293 -13.67 -7.53 4.70
C GLU A 293 -13.94 -6.39 5.70
N ILE A 294 -13.72 -6.66 6.98
CA ILE A 294 -13.91 -5.67 8.04
C ILE A 294 -12.68 -4.76 8.12
N ALA A 295 -11.48 -5.37 8.23
CA ALA A 295 -10.26 -4.62 8.51
C ALA A 295 -9.85 -3.71 7.33
N ILE A 296 -9.90 -4.21 6.09
CA ILE A 296 -9.53 -3.45 4.89
C ILE A 296 -10.53 -2.32 4.64
N ALA A 297 -11.84 -2.57 4.82
CA ALA A 297 -12.87 -1.54 4.68
C ALA A 297 -12.75 -0.45 5.76
N ASP A 298 -12.44 -0.84 7.01
CA ASP A 298 -12.22 0.11 8.12
C ASP A 298 -11.01 1.01 7.87
N PHE A 299 -9.89 0.44 7.42
CA PHE A 299 -8.72 1.22 7.02
C PHE A 299 -9.06 2.26 5.94
N ALA A 300 -9.78 1.85 4.90
CA ALA A 300 -10.16 2.77 3.83
C ALA A 300 -11.00 3.94 4.36
N ARG A 301 -11.92 3.68 5.29
CA ARG A 301 -12.73 4.71 5.95
C ARG A 301 -11.88 5.63 6.80
N VAL A 302 -11.11 5.10 7.77
CA VAL A 302 -10.37 5.89 8.75
C VAL A 302 -9.25 6.71 8.09
N VAL A 303 -8.44 6.08 7.24
CA VAL A 303 -7.36 6.79 6.54
C VAL A 303 -7.93 7.72 5.48
N GLY A 304 -9.05 7.34 4.84
CA GLY A 304 -9.77 8.20 3.92
C GLY A 304 -10.23 9.51 4.57
N GLU A 305 -10.76 9.46 5.78
CA GLU A 305 -11.14 10.64 6.57
C GLU A 305 -9.90 11.50 6.88
N CYS A 306 -8.79 10.88 7.31
CA CYS A 306 -7.53 11.60 7.55
C CYS A 306 -6.98 12.29 6.29
N LEU A 307 -7.15 11.68 5.13
CA LEU A 307 -6.65 12.23 3.86
C LEU A 307 -7.59 13.29 3.26
N GLY A 308 -8.90 13.17 3.46
CA GLY A 308 -9.93 14.09 2.93
C GLY A 308 -10.07 15.39 3.74
N ASN A 309 -9.87 15.33 5.05
CA ASN A 309 -10.06 16.47 5.95
C ASN A 309 -8.73 17.17 6.24
N ARG A 310 -8.42 18.26 5.52
CA ARG A 310 -7.24 19.11 5.83
C ARG A 310 -7.31 19.78 7.20
N GLN A 311 -8.51 19.87 7.81
CA GLN A 311 -8.74 20.52 9.11
C GLN A 311 -8.95 19.55 10.28
N ALA A 312 -9.29 18.29 10.03
CA ALA A 312 -9.55 17.29 11.08
C ALA A 312 -8.29 16.60 11.62
N CYS A 313 -7.10 16.99 11.15
CA CYS A 313 -5.82 16.43 11.62
C CYS A 313 -5.17 17.28 12.73
N GLY A 314 -5.89 18.21 13.30
CA GLY A 314 -5.43 19.02 14.45
C GLY A 314 -6.34 18.80 15.66
N GLY A 315 -6.03 17.81 16.49
CA GLY A 315 -6.70 17.53 17.75
C GLY A 315 -5.90 16.49 18.50
#